data_67d7aff0634eae899a60065f64c78538
#
_entry.id   67d7aff0634eae899a60065f64c78538
#
_cell.length_a   1.000
_cell.length_b   1.000
_cell.length_c   1.000
_cell.angle_alpha   90.00
_cell.angle_beta   90.00
_cell.angle_gamma   90.00
#
_symmetry.space_group_name_H-M   'P 1'
#
loop_
_entity.id
_entity.type
_entity.pdbx_description
1 polymer ?
#
loop_
_entity_poly.entity_id
_entity_poly.type
_entity_poly.pdbx_seq_one_letter_code
_entity_poly.pdbx_strand_id
1 'polypeptide(L)'
;MVKPATPYERLTTPLVRDGGVLRPATWEEAMARAAAGFRATVDGHGADAVGMFSCSKATNEMNYVAQKFMRLAIGTNNIDSCNRTXHAPSVVGLATVFGAGGGTSSYKEVEDADVIVLWGSNARNAHPIFFHHVLAAVRRGARLFVVDPRRTETAQWADLWLGPDVGSDIALANTMARHILHRGLQHRSFIERATAGFEAFAASVQDWTLERGEAVTGVPGWAIAELAEAYARADRAQLCWTLGITEHHNATDNVLALINLALLCGHVGRYGSGLNPLRGQNNVQGGGDMGAIPNRLPGFQDLRDPEALERVGAVWGGRPRPEPGLHLTAMFEAMGTGRLRALYVVGENPAQSEADSTHALARLGRLDHLVVQDIMLTRTAQLADVVLPATAAWCETEGTVTNSERRVQRVRKAVEPPAGARDDVALLCELAARLGRPLFGDDTPSAEQVWDELRAVSPMHAGMSYERLEQLGGIQWPCYDEHSLEPSFLHGRLWADDPTEVGPRAPFSVVHDEPPVEALTEEFPLRLTTGRRLDSYNTGVQSGAFASPLRRRETIDVGPADARRLDLAEGEVVRVVSRRGAVEAPVRIDTGLREGLVFMTPHFPDEIDVNLLTIEATDPR
;
A
#
# COMPACT_ATOMS: atom_id res chain seq x y z
N MET A 1 -20.73 -18.22 25.38
CA MET A 1 -20.07 -16.90 25.47
C MET A 1 -18.61 -17.06 25.04
N VAL A 2 -18.24 -16.44 23.93
CA VAL A 2 -16.85 -16.49 23.48
C VAL A 2 -16.04 -15.57 24.40
N LYS A 3 -14.96 -16.11 24.93
CA LYS A 3 -14.06 -15.33 25.80
C LYS A 3 -13.49 -14.18 24.97
N PRO A 4 -13.52 -12.93 25.49
CA PRO A 4 -12.90 -11.84 24.75
C PRO A 4 -11.40 -12.12 24.56
N ALA A 5 -10.89 -11.80 23.39
CA ALA A 5 -9.46 -11.98 23.11
C ALA A 5 -8.65 -11.16 24.12
N THR A 6 -7.62 -11.78 24.67
CA THR A 6 -6.72 -11.07 25.58
C THR A 6 -5.89 -10.08 24.77
N PRO A 7 -5.87 -8.79 25.11
CA PRO A 7 -5.06 -7.84 24.36
C PRO A 7 -3.58 -8.18 24.46
N TYR A 8 -2.85 -7.94 23.36
CA TYR A 8 -1.39 -8.04 23.41
C TYR A 8 -0.83 -6.98 24.35
N GLU A 9 0.13 -7.39 25.15
CA GLU A 9 0.83 -6.48 26.06
C GLU A 9 2.01 -5.84 25.32
N ARG A 10 2.35 -4.60 25.69
CA ARG A 10 3.52 -3.92 25.16
C ARG A 10 4.79 -4.66 25.59
N LEU A 11 5.69 -4.87 24.64
CA LEU A 11 7.02 -5.43 24.94
C LEU A 11 7.86 -4.39 25.67
N THR A 12 8.54 -4.83 26.73
CA THR A 12 9.46 -3.97 27.50
C THR A 12 10.81 -4.64 27.73
N THR A 13 10.91 -5.94 27.47
CA THR A 13 12.13 -6.72 27.67
C THR A 13 12.47 -7.46 26.39
N PRO A 14 13.71 -7.38 25.89
CA PRO A 14 14.10 -8.16 24.74
C PRO A 14 13.97 -9.66 24.99
N LEU A 15 13.76 -10.41 23.92
CA LEU A 15 13.67 -11.88 24.00
C LEU A 15 14.68 -12.50 23.05
N VAL A 16 15.25 -13.62 23.46
CA VAL A 16 16.14 -14.43 22.60
C VAL A 16 15.69 -15.89 22.63
N ARG A 17 15.95 -16.63 21.58
CA ARG A 17 15.56 -18.03 21.47
C ARG A 17 16.68 -18.94 21.92
N ASP A 18 16.38 -19.80 22.89
CA ASP A 18 17.27 -20.87 23.34
C ASP A 18 16.49 -22.16 23.45
N GLY A 19 17.00 -23.23 22.86
CA GLY A 19 16.35 -24.54 22.93
C GLY A 19 14.93 -24.51 22.40
N GLY A 20 14.66 -23.69 21.39
CA GLY A 20 13.33 -23.58 20.79
C GLY A 20 12.35 -22.68 21.53
N VAL A 21 12.76 -22.07 22.64
CA VAL A 21 11.87 -21.24 23.47
C VAL A 21 12.41 -19.81 23.57
N LEU A 22 11.52 -18.83 23.41
CA LEU A 22 11.87 -17.43 23.66
C LEU A 22 11.95 -17.18 25.16
N ARG A 23 13.04 -16.53 25.60
CA ARG A 23 13.22 -16.16 26.99
C ARG A 23 13.67 -14.71 27.11
N PRO A 24 13.39 -14.05 28.25
CA PRO A 24 13.91 -12.70 28.48
C PRO A 24 15.43 -12.63 28.39
N ALA A 25 15.94 -11.50 27.89
CA ALA A 25 17.37 -11.25 27.76
C ALA A 25 17.65 -9.78 28.07
N THR A 26 18.92 -9.48 28.34
CA THR A 26 19.34 -8.08 28.41
C THR A 26 19.40 -7.47 27.01
N TRP A 27 19.36 -6.15 26.94
CA TRP A 27 19.55 -5.45 25.68
C TRP A 27 20.91 -5.80 25.08
N GLU A 28 21.96 -5.89 25.90
CA GLU A 28 23.30 -6.25 25.41
C GLU A 28 23.29 -7.63 24.74
N GLU A 29 22.69 -8.61 25.40
CA GLU A 29 22.62 -9.96 24.84
C GLU A 29 21.81 -9.98 23.54
N ALA A 30 20.65 -9.35 23.53
CA ALA A 30 19.75 -9.37 22.38
C ALA A 30 20.40 -8.69 21.16
N MET A 31 21.02 -7.51 21.38
CA MET A 31 21.67 -6.79 20.29
C MET A 31 22.90 -7.55 19.76
N ALA A 32 23.67 -8.14 20.67
CA ALA A 32 24.83 -8.94 20.27
C ALA A 32 24.40 -10.16 19.42
N ARG A 33 23.33 -10.84 19.84
CA ARG A 33 22.83 -11.99 19.07
C ARG A 33 22.25 -11.56 17.71
N ALA A 34 21.53 -10.45 17.67
CA ALA A 34 20.99 -9.94 16.40
C ALA A 34 22.14 -9.66 15.42
N ALA A 35 23.15 -8.93 15.87
CA ALA A 35 24.32 -8.60 15.02
C ALA A 35 25.08 -9.86 14.59
N ALA A 36 25.30 -10.79 15.52
CA ALA A 36 26.07 -12.02 15.22
C ALA A 36 25.36 -12.86 14.16
N GLY A 37 24.03 -12.96 14.22
CA GLY A 37 23.29 -13.74 13.22
C GLY A 37 23.37 -13.12 11.83
N PHE A 38 23.25 -11.79 11.73
CA PHE A 38 23.41 -11.12 10.44
C PHE A 38 24.82 -11.27 9.90
N ARG A 39 25.83 -11.08 10.77
CA ARG A 39 27.24 -11.23 10.35
C ARG A 39 27.49 -12.64 9.85
N ALA A 40 27.02 -13.66 10.58
CA ALA A 40 27.20 -15.06 10.17
C ALA A 40 26.56 -15.33 8.81
N THR A 41 25.38 -14.76 8.58
CA THR A 41 24.67 -14.93 7.31
C THR A 41 25.46 -14.29 6.16
N VAL A 42 25.92 -13.05 6.36
CA VAL A 42 26.69 -12.33 5.34
C VAL A 42 28.01 -13.07 5.05
N ASP A 43 28.72 -13.48 6.10
CA ASP A 43 30.02 -14.16 5.95
C ASP A 43 29.86 -15.51 5.26
N GLY A 44 28.80 -16.25 5.56
CA GLY A 44 28.60 -17.59 5.02
C GLY A 44 27.91 -17.62 3.66
N HIS A 45 27.06 -16.65 3.34
CA HIS A 45 26.16 -16.73 2.18
C HIS A 45 26.09 -15.42 1.38
N GLY A 46 26.74 -14.36 1.84
CA GLY A 46 26.71 -13.07 1.16
C GLY A 46 25.60 -12.16 1.66
N ALA A 47 25.71 -10.87 1.35
CA ALA A 47 24.76 -9.85 1.80
C ALA A 47 23.34 -10.08 1.27
N ASP A 48 23.22 -10.61 0.06
CA ASP A 48 21.92 -10.83 -0.56
C ASP A 48 21.14 -12.00 0.07
N ALA A 49 21.76 -12.73 1.01
CA ALA A 49 21.04 -13.73 1.80
C ALA A 49 20.30 -13.09 2.98
N VAL A 50 20.38 -11.77 3.15
CA VAL A 50 19.68 -11.01 4.19
C VAL A 50 18.62 -10.13 3.55
N GLY A 51 17.46 -10.02 4.20
CA GLY A 51 16.40 -9.11 3.76
C GLY A 51 15.82 -8.33 4.93
N MET A 52 15.03 -7.31 4.61
CA MET A 52 14.32 -6.52 5.61
C MET A 52 12.91 -6.19 5.15
N PHE A 53 11.97 -6.27 6.08
CA PHE A 53 10.64 -5.68 5.92
C PHE A 53 10.56 -4.47 6.82
N SER A 54 10.46 -3.27 6.21
CA SER A 54 10.30 -2.01 6.94
C SER A 54 8.81 -1.72 7.16
N CYS A 55 8.48 -0.58 7.71
CA CYS A 55 7.14 -0.35 8.25
C CYS A 55 6.45 0.88 7.67
N SER A 56 5.29 0.66 7.06
CA SER A 56 4.44 1.74 6.54
C SER A 56 3.71 2.54 7.64
N LYS A 57 3.84 2.16 8.89
CA LYS A 57 3.28 2.91 10.02
C LYS A 57 4.35 3.69 10.78
N ALA A 58 5.62 3.42 10.51
CA ALA A 58 6.72 4.13 11.15
C ALA A 58 7.03 5.43 10.39
N THR A 59 7.85 6.27 11.00
CA THR A 59 8.18 7.58 10.44
C THR A 59 9.02 7.47 9.16
N ASN A 60 9.07 8.56 8.42
CA ASN A 60 9.99 8.70 7.29
C ASN A 60 11.42 8.50 7.76
N GLU A 61 11.77 9.06 8.91
CA GLU A 61 13.12 8.96 9.46
C GLU A 61 13.52 7.51 9.72
N MET A 62 12.61 6.73 10.31
CA MET A 62 12.89 5.31 10.52
C MET A 62 13.09 4.58 9.19
N ASN A 63 12.21 4.83 8.23
CA ASN A 63 12.31 4.16 6.93
C ASN A 63 13.59 4.57 6.18
N TYR A 64 13.99 5.84 6.29
CA TYR A 64 15.24 6.31 5.71
C TYR A 64 16.44 5.57 6.34
N VAL A 65 16.46 5.49 7.67
CA VAL A 65 17.58 4.81 8.36
C VAL A 65 17.57 3.31 8.05
N ALA A 66 16.37 2.70 7.95
CA ALA A 66 16.27 1.27 7.64
C ALA A 66 16.91 0.94 6.29
N GLN A 67 16.61 1.73 5.24
CA GLN A 67 17.18 1.46 3.93
C GLN A 67 18.69 1.79 3.90
N LYS A 68 19.11 2.83 4.62
CA LYS A 68 20.54 3.13 4.74
C LYS A 68 21.27 1.98 5.45
N PHE A 69 20.68 1.43 6.51
CA PHE A 69 21.20 0.25 7.21
C PHE A 69 21.40 -0.92 6.25
N MET A 70 20.37 -1.26 5.49
CA MET A 70 20.48 -2.41 4.58
C MET A 70 21.54 -2.20 3.51
N ARG A 71 21.60 -0.99 2.96
CA ARG A 71 22.50 -0.69 1.85
C ARG A 71 23.96 -0.54 2.29
N LEU A 72 24.20 0.06 3.47
CA LEU A 72 25.58 0.28 3.94
C LEU A 72 26.07 -0.77 4.93
N ALA A 73 25.27 -1.11 5.94
CA ALA A 73 25.76 -1.99 7.00
C ALA A 73 25.69 -3.47 6.59
N ILE A 74 24.65 -3.86 5.89
CA ILE A 74 24.53 -5.24 5.36
C ILE A 74 25.16 -5.33 3.97
N GLY A 75 24.86 -4.37 3.09
CA GLY A 75 25.40 -4.34 1.73
C GLY A 75 24.46 -4.94 0.69
N THR A 76 23.15 -4.84 0.90
CA THR A 76 22.15 -5.38 -0.02
C THR A 76 21.03 -4.38 -0.22
N ASN A 77 20.33 -4.50 -1.35
CA ASN A 77 19.12 -3.73 -1.64
C ASN A 77 17.84 -4.53 -1.35
N ASN A 78 17.92 -5.63 -0.60
CA ASN A 78 16.78 -6.46 -0.23
C ASN A 78 15.98 -5.81 0.91
N ILE A 79 15.28 -4.74 0.61
CA ILE A 79 14.38 -4.08 1.56
C ILE A 79 13.05 -3.78 0.87
N ASP A 80 11.94 -4.05 1.57
CA ASP A 80 10.61 -3.75 1.06
C ASP A 80 9.67 -3.60 2.25
N SER A 81 8.39 -3.42 2.01
CA SER A 81 7.42 -3.24 3.08
C SER A 81 6.06 -3.77 2.64
N CYS A 82 5.08 -3.71 3.53
CA CYS A 82 3.70 -4.12 3.21
C CYS A 82 3.11 -3.34 2.03
N ASN A 83 3.71 -2.23 1.62
CA ASN A 83 3.30 -1.52 0.40
C ASN A 83 3.31 -2.45 -0.83
N ARG A 84 4.19 -3.44 -0.83
CA ARG A 84 4.30 -4.38 -1.95
C ARG A 84 2.98 -5.09 -2.23
N THR A 85 2.27 -5.47 -1.19
CA THR A 85 0.96 -6.11 -1.31
C THR A 85 -0.22 -5.13 -1.26
N UNK A 86 0.07 -3.84 -1.17
CA UNK A 86 -0.87 -2.94 -1.12
C UNK A 86 -0.92 -2.16 -2.29
N HIS A 87 -0.06 -1.19 -2.32
CA HIS A 87 -0.16 -0.21 -3.39
C HIS A 87 1.04 -0.19 -4.37
N ALA A 88 1.90 -1.17 -4.33
CA ALA A 88 3.01 -1.20 -5.30
C ALA A 88 2.52 -1.10 -6.76
N PRO A 89 1.40 -1.74 -7.14
CA PRO A 89 0.90 -1.56 -8.51
C PRO A 89 0.55 -0.11 -8.85
N SER A 90 0.06 0.66 -7.88
CA SER A 90 -0.19 2.10 -8.10
C SER A 90 1.13 2.84 -8.37
N VAL A 91 2.16 2.52 -7.59
CA VAL A 91 3.49 3.14 -7.76
C VAL A 91 4.04 2.81 -9.15
N VAL A 92 3.99 1.52 -9.53
CA VAL A 92 4.52 1.07 -10.82
C VAL A 92 3.75 1.73 -11.97
N GLY A 93 2.41 1.69 -11.93
CA GLY A 93 1.60 2.25 -13.01
C GLY A 93 1.81 3.75 -13.19
N LEU A 94 1.74 4.51 -12.08
CA LEU A 94 1.91 5.96 -12.15
C LEU A 94 3.34 6.34 -12.57
N ALA A 95 4.34 5.64 -12.04
CA ALA A 95 5.74 5.93 -12.41
C ALA A 95 6.01 5.58 -13.88
N THR A 96 5.42 4.49 -14.38
CA THR A 96 5.57 4.09 -15.79
C THR A 96 5.05 5.17 -16.74
N VAL A 97 3.92 5.79 -16.39
CA VAL A 97 3.28 6.77 -17.28
C VAL A 97 3.84 8.18 -17.05
N PHE A 98 4.06 8.56 -15.80
CA PHE A 98 4.35 9.97 -15.46
C PHE A 98 5.72 10.18 -14.81
N GLY A 99 6.41 9.12 -14.45
CA GLY A 99 7.72 9.23 -13.80
C GLY A 99 7.68 9.40 -12.28
N ALA A 100 6.50 9.50 -11.68
CA ALA A 100 6.35 9.66 -10.23
C ALA A 100 5.26 8.74 -9.70
N GLY A 101 5.51 8.13 -8.56
CA GLY A 101 4.63 7.11 -8.00
C GLY A 101 3.62 7.61 -6.97
N GLY A 102 3.26 8.87 -7.00
CA GLY A 102 2.31 9.46 -6.04
C GLY A 102 1.03 9.94 -6.69
N GLY A 103 0.00 10.11 -5.88
CA GLY A 103 -1.26 10.70 -6.31
C GLY A 103 -1.05 12.09 -6.90
N THR A 104 -1.83 12.43 -7.92
CA THR A 104 -1.55 13.65 -8.69
C THR A 104 -2.24 14.89 -8.15
N SER A 105 -3.23 14.76 -7.27
CA SER A 105 -4.00 15.89 -6.73
C SER A 105 -3.84 16.01 -5.22
N SER A 106 -4.28 17.13 -4.67
CA SER A 106 -4.42 17.31 -3.23
C SER A 106 -5.83 16.94 -2.79
N TYR A 107 -6.04 16.70 -1.49
CA TYR A 107 -7.36 16.45 -0.94
C TYR A 107 -8.26 17.66 -1.10
N LYS A 108 -7.70 18.86 -1.02
CA LYS A 108 -8.48 20.09 -1.20
C LYS A 108 -9.07 20.20 -2.61
N GLU A 109 -8.30 19.75 -3.61
CA GLU A 109 -8.79 19.77 -4.99
C GLU A 109 -10.02 18.87 -5.19
N VAL A 110 -10.15 17.81 -4.39
CA VAL A 110 -11.32 16.92 -4.47
C VAL A 110 -12.60 17.69 -4.19
N GLU A 111 -12.54 18.68 -3.27
CA GLU A 111 -13.71 19.49 -2.93
C GLU A 111 -14.21 20.32 -4.11
N ASP A 112 -13.34 20.63 -5.07
CA ASP A 112 -13.66 21.45 -6.23
C ASP A 112 -13.97 20.64 -7.49
N ALA A 113 -14.04 19.31 -7.39
CA ALA A 113 -14.33 18.44 -8.53
C ALA A 113 -15.81 18.49 -8.87
N ASP A 114 -16.15 18.27 -10.15
CA ASP A 114 -17.52 18.13 -10.63
C ASP A 114 -17.97 16.67 -10.61
N VAL A 115 -17.03 15.76 -10.83
CA VAL A 115 -17.27 14.32 -10.84
C VAL A 115 -16.16 13.65 -10.02
N ILE A 116 -16.57 12.78 -9.13
CA ILE A 116 -15.65 11.95 -8.33
C ILE A 116 -16.00 10.49 -8.58
N VAL A 117 -15.01 9.70 -8.96
CA VAL A 117 -15.15 8.25 -9.11
C VAL A 117 -14.31 7.58 -8.02
N LEU A 118 -14.95 6.79 -7.17
CA LEU A 118 -14.28 5.96 -6.17
C LEU A 118 -14.36 4.51 -6.67
N TRP A 119 -13.22 3.95 -7.05
CA TRP A 119 -13.16 2.64 -7.72
C TRP A 119 -12.39 1.66 -6.84
N GLY A 120 -13.05 0.60 -6.40
CA GLY A 120 -12.41 -0.35 -5.50
C GLY A 120 -12.00 0.28 -4.17
N SER A 121 -12.85 1.21 -3.68
CA SER A 121 -12.51 2.03 -2.52
C SER A 121 -13.75 2.26 -1.65
N ASN A 122 -13.77 1.63 -0.47
CA ASN A 122 -14.79 1.90 0.53
C ASN A 122 -14.30 3.05 1.42
N ALA A 123 -14.21 4.25 0.83
CA ALA A 123 -13.54 5.39 1.45
C ALA A 123 -14.21 5.85 2.76
N ARG A 124 -15.53 5.71 2.86
CA ARG A 124 -16.23 6.08 4.10
C ARG A 124 -15.67 5.28 5.29
N ASN A 125 -15.32 4.02 5.07
CA ASN A 125 -14.83 3.16 6.13
C ASN A 125 -13.30 3.18 6.23
N ALA A 126 -12.61 3.14 5.09
CA ALA A 126 -11.15 2.98 5.08
C ALA A 126 -10.39 4.31 5.08
N HIS A 127 -11.00 5.38 4.62
CA HIS A 127 -10.38 6.70 4.50
C HIS A 127 -11.37 7.79 4.92
N PRO A 128 -11.88 7.77 6.16
CA PRO A 128 -12.99 8.66 6.53
C PRO A 128 -12.62 10.15 6.45
N ILE A 129 -11.38 10.53 6.73
CA ILE A 129 -10.97 11.93 6.63
C ILE A 129 -10.99 12.38 5.17
N PHE A 130 -10.44 11.58 4.25
CA PHE A 130 -10.55 11.86 2.81
C PHE A 130 -12.01 11.95 2.39
N PHE A 131 -12.87 11.07 2.92
CA PHE A 131 -14.29 11.06 2.54
C PHE A 131 -15.00 12.35 2.95
N HIS A 132 -14.55 13.07 3.97
CA HIS A 132 -15.08 14.39 4.29
C HIS A 132 -14.87 15.38 3.13
N HIS A 133 -13.72 15.31 2.45
CA HIS A 133 -13.48 16.15 1.25
C HIS A 133 -14.44 15.76 0.11
N VAL A 134 -14.70 14.46 -0.06
CA VAL A 134 -15.67 13.98 -1.05
C VAL A 134 -17.06 14.54 -0.72
N LEU A 135 -17.48 14.46 0.55
CA LEU A 135 -18.79 14.97 0.97
C LEU A 135 -18.91 16.48 0.76
N ALA A 136 -17.81 17.23 0.95
CA ALA A 136 -17.83 18.67 0.69
C ALA A 136 -18.15 18.94 -0.79
N ALA A 137 -17.54 18.17 -1.69
CA ALA A 137 -17.82 18.30 -3.13
C ALA A 137 -19.28 17.92 -3.44
N VAL A 138 -19.76 16.82 -2.86
CA VAL A 138 -21.15 16.36 -3.09
C VAL A 138 -22.15 17.43 -2.65
N ARG A 139 -21.90 18.06 -1.51
CA ARG A 139 -22.78 19.15 -1.01
C ARG A 139 -22.79 20.36 -1.93
N ARG A 140 -21.76 20.53 -2.74
CA ARG A 140 -21.66 21.61 -3.73
C ARG A 140 -22.21 21.21 -5.10
N GLY A 141 -22.73 19.99 -5.23
CA GLY A 141 -23.35 19.52 -6.46
C GLY A 141 -22.52 18.57 -7.30
N ALA A 142 -21.34 18.15 -6.81
CA ALA A 142 -20.54 17.16 -7.54
C ALA A 142 -21.29 15.82 -7.60
N ARG A 143 -21.12 15.11 -8.70
CA ARG A 143 -21.66 13.77 -8.85
C ARG A 143 -20.66 12.75 -8.33
N LEU A 144 -21.14 11.82 -7.53
CA LEU A 144 -20.31 10.74 -6.97
C LEU A 144 -20.68 9.41 -7.61
N PHE A 145 -19.71 8.75 -8.21
CA PHE A 145 -19.83 7.40 -8.76
C PHE A 145 -18.97 6.46 -7.92
N VAL A 146 -19.51 5.29 -7.59
CA VAL A 146 -18.75 4.27 -6.85
C VAL A 146 -18.79 2.97 -7.66
N VAL A 147 -17.59 2.44 -7.91
CA VAL A 147 -17.39 1.16 -8.60
C VAL A 147 -16.84 0.18 -7.58
N ASP A 148 -17.64 -0.79 -7.18
CA ASP A 148 -17.28 -1.75 -6.12
C ASP A 148 -18.20 -2.96 -6.25
N PRO A 149 -17.66 -4.18 -6.20
CA PRO A 149 -18.54 -5.36 -6.28
C PRO A 149 -19.57 -5.44 -5.15
N ARG A 150 -19.30 -4.78 -4.02
CA ARG A 150 -20.24 -4.71 -2.90
C ARG A 150 -20.91 -3.34 -2.88
N ARG A 151 -22.18 -3.30 -2.51
CA ARG A 151 -22.86 -2.02 -2.27
C ARG A 151 -22.52 -1.57 -0.84
N THR A 152 -21.34 -0.97 -0.72
CA THR A 152 -20.76 -0.55 0.55
C THR A 152 -21.46 0.68 1.12
N GLU A 153 -21.08 1.08 2.35
CA GLU A 153 -21.56 2.34 2.95
C GLU A 153 -21.13 3.55 2.10
N THR A 154 -20.00 3.46 1.41
CA THR A 154 -19.59 4.49 0.46
C THR A 154 -20.53 4.53 -0.74
N ALA A 155 -20.88 3.36 -1.27
CA ALA A 155 -21.77 3.25 -2.43
C ALA A 155 -23.17 3.79 -2.12
N GLN A 156 -23.61 3.74 -0.87
CA GLN A 156 -24.91 4.28 -0.47
C GLN A 156 -25.00 5.80 -0.64
N TRP A 157 -23.85 6.49 -0.68
CA TRP A 157 -23.81 7.94 -0.91
C TRP A 157 -23.72 8.30 -2.39
N ALA A 158 -23.49 7.32 -3.27
CA ALA A 158 -23.26 7.57 -4.70
C ALA A 158 -24.54 7.96 -5.42
N ASP A 159 -24.39 8.84 -6.42
CA ASP A 159 -25.47 9.07 -7.39
C ASP A 159 -25.70 7.82 -8.23
N LEU A 160 -24.62 7.07 -8.50
CA LEU A 160 -24.71 5.81 -9.23
C LEU A 160 -23.63 4.85 -8.70
N TRP A 161 -24.08 3.64 -8.36
CA TRP A 161 -23.20 2.55 -7.99
C TRP A 161 -23.15 1.54 -9.12
N LEU A 162 -21.94 1.13 -9.50
CA LEU A 162 -21.69 0.07 -10.48
C LEU A 162 -21.04 -1.08 -9.73
N GLY A 163 -21.64 -2.27 -9.79
CA GLY A 163 -21.16 -3.46 -9.08
C GLY A 163 -20.56 -4.48 -10.04
N PRO A 164 -19.30 -4.33 -10.47
CA PRO A 164 -18.72 -5.29 -11.41
C PRO A 164 -18.40 -6.62 -10.73
N ASP A 165 -18.34 -7.68 -11.51
CA ASP A 165 -17.79 -8.95 -11.04
C ASP A 165 -16.34 -8.75 -10.63
N VAL A 166 -15.93 -9.42 -9.55
CA VAL A 166 -14.55 -9.32 -9.05
C VAL A 166 -13.57 -9.70 -10.16
N GLY A 167 -12.60 -8.83 -10.42
CA GLY A 167 -11.56 -9.06 -11.41
C GLY A 167 -11.89 -8.58 -12.82
N SER A 168 -13.04 -7.90 -13.01
CA SER A 168 -13.43 -7.40 -14.33
C SER A 168 -13.19 -5.89 -14.51
N ASP A 169 -12.26 -5.34 -13.75
CA ASP A 169 -12.00 -3.89 -13.74
C ASP A 169 -11.47 -3.40 -15.10
N ILE A 170 -10.56 -4.14 -15.72
CA ILE A 170 -10.02 -3.77 -17.04
C ILE A 170 -11.13 -3.80 -18.08
N ALA A 171 -12.00 -4.82 -18.04
CA ALA A 171 -13.14 -4.91 -18.96
C ALA A 171 -14.01 -3.67 -18.82
N LEU A 172 -14.31 -3.26 -17.57
CA LEU A 172 -15.13 -2.07 -17.34
C LEU A 172 -14.44 -0.80 -17.88
N ALA A 173 -13.16 -0.62 -17.56
CA ALA A 173 -12.41 0.57 -18.00
C ALA A 173 -12.30 0.62 -19.52
N ASN A 174 -12.02 -0.52 -20.16
CA ASN A 174 -11.91 -0.58 -21.63
C ASN A 174 -13.26 -0.31 -22.30
N THR A 175 -14.36 -0.79 -21.69
CA THR A 175 -15.72 -0.51 -22.20
C THR A 175 -16.03 1.00 -22.08
N MET A 176 -15.66 1.62 -20.97
CA MET A 176 -15.81 3.08 -20.80
C MET A 176 -15.01 3.82 -21.87
N ALA A 177 -13.75 3.41 -22.07
CA ALA A 177 -12.87 4.06 -23.05
C ALA A 177 -13.46 3.96 -24.46
N ARG A 178 -13.91 2.76 -24.84
CA ARG A 178 -14.53 2.56 -26.16
C ARG A 178 -15.77 3.44 -26.32
N HIS A 179 -16.60 3.53 -25.30
CA HIS A 179 -17.80 4.36 -25.36
C HIS A 179 -17.46 5.84 -25.51
N ILE A 180 -16.44 6.32 -24.77
CA ILE A 180 -15.97 7.71 -24.88
C ILE A 180 -15.51 8.00 -26.30
N LEU A 181 -14.73 7.10 -26.88
CA LEU A 181 -14.24 7.25 -28.26
C LEU A 181 -15.39 7.23 -29.26
N HIS A 182 -16.32 6.29 -29.11
CA HIS A 182 -17.47 6.15 -30.01
C HIS A 182 -18.35 7.39 -30.00
N ARG A 183 -18.49 8.04 -28.82
CA ARG A 183 -19.29 9.25 -28.67
C ARG A 183 -18.50 10.53 -29.01
N GLY A 184 -17.19 10.41 -29.33
CA GLY A 184 -16.37 11.57 -29.65
C GLY A 184 -16.09 12.48 -28.47
N LEU A 185 -16.06 11.94 -27.26
CA LEU A 185 -15.92 12.72 -26.02
C LEU A 185 -14.46 12.83 -25.51
N GLN A 186 -13.52 12.19 -26.20
CA GLN A 186 -12.11 12.25 -25.81
C GLN A 186 -11.55 13.68 -25.96
N HIS A 187 -10.54 14.02 -25.16
CA HIS A 187 -9.91 15.34 -25.19
C HIS A 187 -8.82 15.36 -26.26
N ARG A 188 -9.20 15.66 -27.50
CA ARG A 188 -8.33 15.52 -28.68
C ARG A 188 -7.03 16.29 -28.57
N SER A 189 -7.08 17.57 -28.18
CA SER A 189 -5.86 18.38 -28.15
C SER A 189 -4.88 17.89 -27.08
N PHE A 190 -5.37 17.44 -25.92
CA PHE A 190 -4.51 16.88 -24.89
C PHE A 190 -3.84 15.59 -25.39
N ILE A 191 -4.62 14.70 -25.99
CA ILE A 191 -4.10 13.44 -26.53
C ILE A 191 -2.98 13.72 -27.53
N GLU A 192 -3.25 14.64 -28.46
CA GLU A 192 -2.31 14.95 -29.56
C GLU A 192 -1.00 15.54 -29.05
N ARG A 193 -1.07 16.46 -28.08
CA ARG A 193 0.13 17.16 -27.58
C ARG A 193 0.88 16.41 -26.49
N ALA A 194 0.15 15.77 -25.58
CA ALA A 194 0.74 15.31 -24.31
C ALA A 194 0.95 13.81 -24.23
N THR A 195 0.36 13.02 -25.14
CA THR A 195 0.38 11.57 -25.00
C THR A 195 1.10 10.87 -26.15
N ALA A 196 1.38 9.58 -25.94
CA ALA A 196 1.95 8.69 -26.95
C ALA A 196 1.17 7.38 -26.94
N GLY A 197 1.17 6.66 -28.07
CA GLY A 197 0.56 5.34 -28.15
C GLY A 197 -0.95 5.33 -28.24
N PHE A 198 -1.58 6.46 -28.57
CA PHE A 198 -3.04 6.54 -28.61
C PHE A 198 -3.66 5.59 -29.63
N GLU A 199 -3.09 5.49 -30.83
CA GLU A 199 -3.68 4.68 -31.91
C GLU A 199 -3.74 3.21 -31.54
N ALA A 200 -2.67 2.68 -30.95
CA ALA A 200 -2.65 1.27 -30.50
C ALA A 200 -3.67 1.04 -29.40
N PHE A 201 -3.75 1.97 -28.44
CA PHE A 201 -4.73 1.89 -27.37
C PHE A 201 -6.15 1.93 -27.93
N ALA A 202 -6.45 2.91 -28.78
CA ALA A 202 -7.79 3.07 -29.35
C ALA A 202 -8.22 1.80 -30.10
N ALA A 203 -7.31 1.21 -30.87
CA ALA A 203 -7.58 -0.04 -31.58
C ALA A 203 -7.88 -1.18 -30.60
N SER A 204 -7.15 -1.23 -29.47
CA SER A 204 -7.27 -2.33 -28.52
C SER A 204 -8.63 -2.35 -27.79
N VAL A 205 -9.33 -1.22 -27.72
CA VAL A 205 -10.62 -1.16 -27.01
C VAL A 205 -11.84 -1.23 -27.93
N GLN A 206 -11.65 -1.28 -29.26
CA GLN A 206 -12.76 -1.19 -30.21
C GLN A 206 -13.82 -2.27 -30.01
N ASP A 207 -13.43 -3.45 -29.63
CA ASP A 207 -14.36 -4.57 -29.44
C ASP A 207 -15.08 -4.53 -28.10
N TRP A 208 -14.73 -3.59 -27.20
CA TRP A 208 -15.36 -3.48 -25.89
C TRP A 208 -16.64 -2.65 -25.98
N THR A 209 -17.62 -3.19 -26.67
CA THR A 209 -18.95 -2.56 -26.76
C THR A 209 -19.65 -2.59 -25.41
N LEU A 210 -20.69 -1.77 -25.25
CA LEU A 210 -21.49 -1.79 -24.02
C LEU A 210 -22.05 -3.19 -23.75
N GLU A 211 -22.49 -3.89 -24.82
CA GLU A 211 -23.02 -5.25 -24.69
C GLU A 211 -21.97 -6.22 -24.17
N ARG A 212 -20.76 -6.14 -24.71
CA ARG A 212 -19.67 -6.99 -24.24
C ARG A 212 -19.27 -6.65 -22.81
N GLY A 213 -19.19 -5.35 -22.51
CA GLY A 213 -18.86 -4.88 -21.16
C GLY A 213 -19.88 -5.40 -20.14
N GLU A 214 -21.17 -5.28 -20.45
CA GLU A 214 -22.21 -5.81 -19.59
C GLU A 214 -22.06 -7.34 -19.39
N ALA A 215 -21.81 -8.06 -20.47
CA ALA A 215 -21.68 -9.52 -20.39
C ALA A 215 -20.53 -9.96 -19.51
N VAL A 216 -19.37 -9.25 -19.59
CA VAL A 216 -18.18 -9.62 -18.83
C VAL A 216 -18.23 -9.12 -17.39
N THR A 217 -18.70 -7.89 -17.17
CA THR A 217 -18.65 -7.26 -15.85
C THR A 217 -19.89 -7.49 -15.01
N GLY A 218 -21.02 -7.78 -15.64
CA GLY A 218 -22.33 -7.82 -14.97
C GLY A 218 -22.93 -6.46 -14.70
N VAL A 219 -22.27 -5.37 -15.14
CA VAL A 219 -22.79 -4.00 -14.94
C VAL A 219 -23.65 -3.65 -16.15
N PRO A 220 -24.88 -3.13 -15.95
CA PRO A 220 -25.71 -2.76 -17.10
C PRO A 220 -25.01 -1.76 -18.02
N GLY A 221 -25.14 -1.97 -19.33
CA GLY A 221 -24.51 -1.10 -20.34
C GLY A 221 -24.86 0.37 -20.17
N TRP A 222 -26.13 0.68 -19.82
CA TRP A 222 -26.53 2.07 -19.59
C TRP A 222 -25.75 2.71 -18.43
N ALA A 223 -25.45 1.95 -17.40
CA ALA A 223 -24.71 2.46 -16.25
C ALA A 223 -23.25 2.73 -16.61
N ILE A 224 -22.66 1.83 -17.40
CA ILE A 224 -21.29 2.05 -17.93
C ILE A 224 -21.26 3.33 -18.78
N ALA A 225 -22.23 3.49 -19.67
CA ALA A 225 -22.33 4.68 -20.53
C ALA A 225 -22.49 5.95 -19.69
N GLU A 226 -23.33 5.92 -18.65
CA GLU A 226 -23.56 7.10 -17.81
C GLU A 226 -22.28 7.52 -17.08
N LEU A 227 -21.56 6.56 -16.49
CA LEU A 227 -20.29 6.86 -15.82
C LEU A 227 -19.27 7.40 -16.84
N ALA A 228 -19.13 6.73 -17.98
CA ALA A 228 -18.15 7.12 -19.01
C ALA A 228 -18.41 8.55 -19.49
N GLU A 229 -19.68 8.87 -19.79
CA GLU A 229 -20.02 10.21 -20.30
C GLU A 229 -19.86 11.28 -19.23
N ALA A 230 -20.28 10.99 -17.98
CA ALA A 230 -20.14 11.96 -16.89
C ALA A 230 -18.66 12.28 -16.66
N TYR A 231 -17.82 11.24 -16.65
CA TYR A 231 -16.38 11.41 -16.44
C TYR A 231 -15.76 12.24 -17.59
N ALA A 232 -16.08 11.90 -18.83
CA ALA A 232 -15.51 12.58 -19.98
C ALA A 232 -15.98 14.03 -20.11
N ARG A 233 -17.24 14.31 -19.78
CA ARG A 233 -17.80 15.65 -19.93
C ARG A 233 -17.46 16.58 -18.77
N ALA A 234 -17.00 16.06 -17.66
CA ALA A 234 -16.66 16.88 -16.48
C ALA A 234 -15.57 17.89 -16.81
N ASP A 235 -15.70 19.09 -16.29
CA ASP A 235 -14.62 20.06 -16.34
C ASP A 235 -13.48 19.61 -15.42
N ARG A 236 -13.83 19.17 -14.19
CA ARG A 236 -12.88 18.64 -13.21
C ARG A 236 -13.34 17.28 -12.72
N ALA A 237 -12.51 16.26 -12.86
CA ALA A 237 -12.84 14.92 -12.42
C ALA A 237 -11.71 14.29 -11.61
N GLN A 238 -12.08 13.64 -10.52
CA GLN A 238 -11.14 12.92 -9.67
C GLN A 238 -11.43 11.43 -9.79
N LEU A 239 -10.40 10.65 -10.13
CA LEU A 239 -10.49 9.20 -10.19
C LEU A 239 -9.61 8.65 -9.06
N CYS A 240 -10.26 8.05 -8.07
CA CYS A 240 -9.61 7.60 -6.84
C CYS A 240 -9.81 6.10 -6.67
N TRP A 241 -8.77 5.41 -6.22
CA TRP A 241 -8.87 3.96 -6.01
C TRP A 241 -8.04 3.54 -4.80
N THR A 242 -8.29 2.31 -4.35
CA THR A 242 -7.42 1.70 -3.36
C THR A 242 -7.32 0.19 -3.62
N LEU A 243 -7.35 -0.63 -2.59
CA LEU A 243 -6.94 -2.04 -2.69
C LEU A 243 -7.87 -2.88 -3.57
N GLY A 244 -9.10 -2.44 -3.81
CA GLY A 244 -9.98 -3.14 -4.74
C GLY A 244 -9.45 -3.16 -6.17
N ILE A 245 -8.52 -2.26 -6.50
CA ILE A 245 -7.82 -2.24 -7.79
C ILE A 245 -6.47 -2.96 -7.70
N THR A 246 -5.78 -2.83 -6.57
CA THR A 246 -4.37 -3.22 -6.51
C THR A 246 -4.11 -4.60 -5.89
N GLU A 247 -5.11 -5.24 -5.30
CA GLU A 247 -4.92 -6.60 -4.76
C GLU A 247 -5.47 -7.65 -5.72
N HIS A 248 -4.88 -7.69 -6.91
CA HIS A 248 -5.18 -8.65 -7.98
C HIS A 248 -3.88 -9.15 -8.60
N HIS A 249 -3.93 -10.30 -9.25
CA HIS A 249 -2.76 -10.85 -9.93
C HIS A 249 -2.30 -10.02 -11.14
N ASN A 250 -3.17 -9.15 -11.64
CA ASN A 250 -2.87 -8.24 -12.76
C ASN A 250 -3.10 -6.78 -12.36
N ALA A 251 -2.75 -6.46 -11.13
CA ALA A 251 -3.11 -5.17 -10.53
C ALA A 251 -2.45 -3.98 -11.22
N THR A 252 -1.23 -4.13 -11.70
CA THR A 252 -0.57 -3.04 -12.43
C THR A 252 -1.33 -2.71 -13.71
N ASP A 253 -1.81 -3.72 -14.42
CA ASP A 253 -2.65 -3.49 -15.60
C ASP A 253 -3.98 -2.84 -15.22
N ASN A 254 -4.58 -3.20 -14.07
CA ASN A 254 -5.77 -2.50 -13.57
C ASN A 254 -5.48 -0.99 -13.42
N VAL A 255 -4.36 -0.64 -12.78
CA VAL A 255 -3.98 0.77 -12.60
C VAL A 255 -3.77 1.46 -13.94
N LEU A 256 -3.08 0.80 -14.87
CA LEU A 256 -2.83 1.36 -16.20
C LEU A 256 -4.15 1.60 -16.95
N ALA A 257 -5.14 0.72 -16.78
CA ALA A 257 -6.46 0.93 -17.39
C ALA A 257 -7.14 2.19 -16.86
N LEU A 258 -7.02 2.45 -15.56
CA LEU A 258 -7.57 3.69 -14.97
C LEU A 258 -6.82 4.92 -15.47
N ILE A 259 -5.50 4.82 -15.58
CA ILE A 259 -4.68 5.93 -16.09
C ILE A 259 -5.06 6.24 -17.54
N ASN A 260 -5.33 5.21 -18.35
CA ASN A 260 -5.78 5.42 -19.72
C ASN A 260 -7.04 6.30 -19.78
N LEU A 261 -7.99 6.11 -18.87
CA LEU A 261 -9.19 6.93 -18.82
C LEU A 261 -8.88 8.39 -18.57
N ALA A 262 -7.96 8.67 -17.63
CA ALA A 262 -7.55 10.05 -17.36
C ALA A 262 -6.83 10.68 -18.54
N LEU A 263 -5.95 9.93 -19.21
CA LEU A 263 -5.27 10.42 -20.41
C LEU A 263 -6.26 10.71 -21.54
N LEU A 264 -7.25 9.84 -21.70
CA LEU A 264 -8.25 9.97 -22.76
C LEU A 264 -9.07 11.25 -22.59
N CYS A 265 -9.33 11.66 -21.34
CA CYS A 265 -10.21 12.79 -21.04
C CYS A 265 -9.46 14.03 -20.57
N GLY A 266 -8.13 13.99 -20.45
CA GLY A 266 -7.35 15.12 -19.97
C GLY A 266 -7.51 15.39 -18.50
N HIS A 267 -7.83 14.37 -17.70
CA HIS A 267 -8.08 14.54 -16.26
C HIS A 267 -6.85 14.27 -15.42
N VAL A 268 -5.72 14.86 -15.81
CA VAL A 268 -4.46 14.79 -15.07
C VAL A 268 -3.63 16.04 -15.41
N GLY A 269 -2.87 16.51 -14.46
CA GLY A 269 -1.92 17.61 -14.72
C GLY A 269 -2.51 18.99 -14.61
N ARG A 270 -3.69 19.13 -14.03
CA ARG A 270 -4.32 20.43 -13.81
C ARG A 270 -5.15 20.40 -12.51
N TYR A 271 -5.40 21.59 -12.00
CA TYR A 271 -6.12 21.74 -10.72
C TYR A 271 -7.51 21.08 -10.80
N GLY A 272 -7.83 20.32 -9.78
CA GLY A 272 -9.17 19.76 -9.60
C GLY A 272 -9.42 18.48 -10.37
N SER A 273 -8.48 18.04 -11.23
CA SER A 273 -8.59 16.77 -11.95
C SER A 273 -7.37 15.91 -11.63
N GLY A 274 -7.58 14.64 -11.35
CA GLY A 274 -6.44 13.80 -11.03
C GLY A 274 -6.71 12.34 -10.82
N LEU A 275 -5.62 11.67 -10.50
CA LEU A 275 -5.52 10.23 -10.26
C LEU A 275 -4.99 10.02 -8.85
N ASN A 276 -5.78 9.42 -7.98
CA ASN A 276 -5.46 9.39 -6.55
C ASN A 276 -5.55 7.99 -5.96
N PRO A 277 -4.42 7.28 -5.85
CA PRO A 277 -4.38 6.07 -5.04
C PRO A 277 -4.47 6.44 -3.55
N LEU A 278 -5.49 5.93 -2.87
CA LEU A 278 -5.75 6.24 -1.47
C LEU A 278 -5.05 5.20 -0.60
N ARG A 279 -3.96 5.60 0.02
CA ARG A 279 -3.13 4.72 0.83
C ARG A 279 -3.71 4.57 2.25
N GLY A 280 -3.59 3.37 2.82
CA GLY A 280 -4.25 3.05 4.09
C GLY A 280 -3.46 3.45 5.33
N GLN A 281 -2.25 2.93 5.47
CA GLN A 281 -1.43 3.27 6.64
C GLN A 281 -0.91 4.70 6.48
N ASN A 282 -0.60 5.32 7.62
CA ASN A 282 -0.27 6.75 7.66
C ASN A 282 1.02 7.13 6.92
N ASN A 283 1.89 6.17 6.61
CA ASN A 283 3.16 6.47 5.93
C ASN A 283 3.48 5.49 4.81
N VAL A 284 2.47 4.91 4.16
CA VAL A 284 2.71 4.02 3.01
C VAL A 284 3.41 4.78 1.88
N GLN A 285 2.97 6.02 1.61
CA GLN A 285 3.63 6.84 0.61
C GLN A 285 5.07 7.11 1.00
N GLY A 286 5.27 7.55 2.26
CA GLY A 286 6.59 7.97 2.72
C GLY A 286 7.61 6.86 2.74
N GLY A 287 7.23 5.63 3.10
CA GLY A 287 8.19 4.52 3.09
C GLY A 287 8.85 4.34 1.73
N GLY A 288 8.05 4.40 0.67
CA GLY A 288 8.59 4.34 -0.69
C GLY A 288 9.42 5.57 -1.05
N ASP A 289 8.93 6.74 -0.64
CA ASP A 289 9.65 8.01 -0.92
C ASP A 289 11.02 8.04 -0.23
N MET A 290 11.15 7.37 0.93
CA MET A 290 12.42 7.30 1.66
C MET A 290 13.40 6.28 1.07
N GLY A 291 12.99 5.54 0.04
CA GLY A 291 13.83 4.53 -0.57
C GLY A 291 13.78 3.16 0.11
N ALA A 292 12.81 2.93 1.01
CA ALA A 292 12.66 1.63 1.67
C ALA A 292 11.95 0.63 0.77
N ILE A 293 12.42 0.56 -0.47
CA ILE A 293 11.97 -0.38 -1.51
C ILE A 293 13.20 -0.80 -2.32
N PRO A 294 13.15 -1.96 -3.00
CA PRO A 294 14.39 -2.56 -3.50
C PRO A 294 15.02 -1.88 -4.71
N ASN A 295 14.29 -1.02 -5.40
CA ASN A 295 14.74 -0.48 -6.69
C ASN A 295 14.80 1.05 -6.71
N ARG A 296 14.67 1.72 -5.57
CA ARG A 296 14.70 3.19 -5.50
C ARG A 296 15.56 3.65 -4.32
N LEU A 297 16.20 4.79 -4.54
CA LEU A 297 16.93 5.52 -3.49
C LEU A 297 16.00 6.57 -2.86
N PRO A 298 16.39 7.17 -1.72
CA PRO A 298 15.60 8.26 -1.14
C PRO A 298 15.23 9.33 -2.18
N GLY A 299 14.01 9.86 -2.07
CA GLY A 299 13.48 10.77 -3.06
C GLY A 299 12.94 10.07 -4.30
N PHE A 300 12.69 8.78 -4.19
CA PHE A 300 12.20 7.93 -5.27
C PHE A 300 13.12 7.92 -6.50
N GLN A 301 14.41 8.22 -6.30
CA GLN A 301 15.39 8.25 -7.36
C GLN A 301 15.69 6.84 -7.86
N ASP A 302 15.93 6.69 -9.15
CA ASP A 302 16.23 5.37 -9.72
C ASP A 302 17.57 4.88 -9.18
N LEU A 303 17.60 3.66 -8.67
CA LEU A 303 18.80 3.04 -8.12
C LEU A 303 19.94 2.92 -9.14
N ARG A 304 19.58 2.90 -10.42
CA ARG A 304 20.57 2.77 -11.51
C ARG A 304 21.04 4.12 -12.07
N ASP A 305 20.46 5.22 -11.59
CA ASP A 305 20.85 6.57 -12.03
C ASP A 305 22.21 6.93 -11.43
N PRO A 306 23.27 7.09 -12.25
CA PRO A 306 24.60 7.41 -11.71
C PRO A 306 24.65 8.72 -10.93
N GLU A 307 23.86 9.73 -11.31
CA GLU A 307 23.83 11.01 -10.58
C GLU A 307 23.24 10.84 -9.19
N ALA A 308 22.16 10.03 -9.08
CA ALA A 308 21.54 9.74 -7.79
C ALA A 308 22.48 8.95 -6.89
N LEU A 309 23.16 7.92 -7.45
CA LEU A 309 24.14 7.14 -6.69
C LEU A 309 25.28 8.01 -6.18
N GLU A 310 25.75 8.94 -7.01
CA GLU A 310 26.82 9.86 -6.61
C GLU A 310 26.36 10.81 -5.51
N ARG A 311 25.18 11.36 -5.65
CA ARG A 311 24.59 12.28 -4.64
C ARG A 311 24.47 11.59 -3.29
N VAL A 312 23.93 10.38 -3.29
CA VAL A 312 23.77 9.59 -2.06
C VAL A 312 25.12 9.17 -1.49
N GLY A 313 26.02 8.68 -2.35
CA GLY A 313 27.33 8.22 -1.92
C GLY A 313 28.17 9.33 -1.29
N ALA A 314 28.06 10.55 -1.81
CA ALA A 314 28.81 11.70 -1.28
C ALA A 314 28.37 12.03 0.16
N VAL A 315 27.08 11.89 0.46
CA VAL A 315 26.58 12.18 1.81
C VAL A 315 26.84 11.00 2.75
N TRP A 316 26.66 9.76 2.28
CA TRP A 316 26.77 8.57 3.13
C TRP A 316 28.21 8.12 3.39
N GLY A 317 29.18 8.58 2.58
CA GLY A 317 30.53 8.07 2.65
C GLY A 317 30.64 6.62 2.16
N GLY A 318 29.68 6.19 1.34
CA GLY A 318 29.67 4.85 0.76
C GLY A 318 28.55 4.75 -0.25
N ARG A 319 28.79 4.10 -1.35
CA ARG A 319 27.89 4.04 -2.48
C ARG A 319 27.06 2.75 -2.43
N PRO A 320 25.71 2.83 -2.48
CA PRO A 320 24.93 1.61 -2.57
C PRO A 320 25.14 0.91 -3.91
N ARG A 321 24.85 -0.38 -3.95
CA ARG A 321 24.96 -1.15 -5.19
C ARG A 321 23.84 -0.71 -6.15
N PRO A 322 24.10 -0.70 -7.47
CA PRO A 322 23.10 -0.25 -8.43
C PRO A 322 22.08 -1.33 -8.83
N GLU A 323 22.31 -2.60 -8.42
CA GLU A 323 21.39 -3.68 -8.79
C GLU A 323 20.19 -3.71 -7.84
N PRO A 324 18.95 -3.73 -8.37
CA PRO A 324 17.79 -3.86 -7.52
C PRO A 324 17.81 -5.12 -6.66
N GLY A 325 17.30 -5.02 -5.45
CA GLY A 325 17.16 -6.15 -4.56
C GLY A 325 15.84 -6.91 -4.79
N LEU A 326 15.59 -7.87 -3.92
CA LEU A 326 14.34 -8.64 -3.94
C LEU A 326 13.24 -7.82 -3.27
N HIS A 327 12.08 -7.79 -3.90
CA HIS A 327 10.89 -7.25 -3.26
C HIS A 327 10.26 -8.29 -2.33
N LEU A 328 9.27 -7.89 -1.53
CA LEU A 328 8.73 -8.70 -0.45
C LEU A 328 8.32 -10.10 -0.90
N THR A 329 7.53 -10.21 -1.97
CA THR A 329 7.08 -11.53 -2.42
C THR A 329 8.23 -12.39 -2.94
N ALA A 330 9.22 -11.77 -3.61
CA ALA A 330 10.42 -12.49 -4.05
C ALA A 330 11.26 -12.92 -2.85
N MET A 331 11.28 -12.13 -1.78
CA MET A 331 11.98 -12.56 -0.55
C MET A 331 11.32 -13.80 0.05
N PHE A 332 9.98 -13.89 0.06
CA PHE A 332 9.29 -15.10 0.51
C PHE A 332 9.66 -16.31 -0.36
N GLU A 333 9.72 -16.13 -1.67
CA GLU A 333 10.16 -17.23 -2.56
C GLU A 333 11.60 -17.64 -2.24
N ALA A 334 12.47 -16.65 -2.01
CA ALA A 334 13.88 -16.89 -1.69
C ALA A 334 14.05 -17.59 -0.34
N MET A 335 13.17 -17.34 0.64
CA MET A 335 13.15 -18.11 1.90
C MET A 335 12.84 -19.57 1.62
N GLY A 336 11.87 -19.82 0.73
CA GLY A 336 11.47 -21.18 0.38
C GLY A 336 12.58 -21.98 -0.29
N THR A 337 13.45 -21.33 -1.04
CA THR A 337 14.55 -22.00 -1.75
C THR A 337 15.86 -21.99 -0.94
N GLY A 338 15.91 -21.29 0.19
CA GLY A 338 17.13 -21.17 0.99
C GLY A 338 18.11 -20.12 0.49
N ARG A 339 17.74 -19.32 -0.50
CA ARG A 339 18.56 -18.19 -0.97
C ARG A 339 18.55 -17.04 0.03
N LEU A 340 17.40 -16.75 0.66
CA LEU A 340 17.33 -15.79 1.75
C LEU A 340 17.32 -16.56 3.07
N ARG A 341 18.25 -16.24 3.95
CA ARG A 341 18.49 -16.99 5.18
C ARG A 341 18.30 -16.18 6.45
N ALA A 342 18.37 -14.85 6.34
CA ALA A 342 18.13 -13.99 7.50
C ALA A 342 17.14 -12.89 7.13
N LEU A 343 16.29 -12.51 8.06
CA LEU A 343 15.29 -11.48 7.84
C LEU A 343 15.18 -10.58 9.07
N TYR A 344 15.12 -9.27 8.84
CA TYR A 344 14.86 -8.28 9.87
C TYR A 344 13.48 -7.67 9.60
N VAL A 345 12.55 -7.86 10.53
CA VAL A 345 11.18 -7.36 10.39
C VAL A 345 10.97 -6.23 11.40
N VAL A 346 10.61 -5.06 10.91
CA VAL A 346 10.37 -3.88 11.75
C VAL A 346 8.90 -3.48 11.63
N GLY A 347 8.14 -3.67 12.72
CA GLY A 347 6.76 -3.18 12.81
C GLY A 347 5.79 -3.80 11.81
N GLU A 348 6.05 -5.03 11.37
CA GLU A 348 5.15 -5.76 10.48
C GLU A 348 4.86 -7.15 11.04
N ASN A 349 3.75 -7.75 10.58
CA ASN A 349 3.33 -9.06 11.08
C ASN A 349 2.99 -9.98 9.91
N PRO A 350 3.98 -10.32 9.06
CA PRO A 350 3.71 -11.12 7.86
C PRO A 350 3.14 -12.51 8.15
N ALA A 351 3.40 -13.09 9.32
CA ALA A 351 2.80 -14.38 9.69
C ALA A 351 1.27 -14.34 9.70
N GLN A 352 0.68 -13.13 9.76
CA GLN A 352 -0.78 -12.96 9.76
C GLN A 352 -1.29 -12.11 8.60
N SER A 353 -0.43 -11.36 7.93
CA SER A 353 -0.88 -10.45 6.87
C SER A 353 -0.72 -11.04 5.46
N GLU A 354 0.14 -12.04 5.29
CA GLU A 354 0.39 -12.59 3.97
C GLU A 354 -0.73 -13.56 3.54
N ALA A 355 -1.05 -13.52 2.25
CA ALA A 355 -1.98 -14.48 1.66
C ALA A 355 -1.42 -15.90 1.80
N ASP A 356 -2.29 -16.89 1.89
CA ASP A 356 -1.90 -18.27 2.14
C ASP A 356 -0.98 -18.35 3.37
N SER A 357 -1.55 -18.02 4.53
CA SER A 357 -0.77 -17.91 5.77
C SER A 357 -0.03 -19.19 6.14
N THR A 358 -0.56 -20.37 5.76
CA THR A 358 0.13 -21.65 5.98
C THR A 358 1.48 -21.64 5.25
N HIS A 359 1.49 -21.21 4.00
CA HIS A 359 2.70 -21.16 3.18
C HIS A 359 3.69 -20.12 3.72
N ALA A 360 3.17 -18.93 4.10
CA ALA A 360 4.01 -17.87 4.65
C ALA A 360 4.72 -18.32 5.94
N LEU A 361 3.97 -18.99 6.84
CA LEU A 361 4.54 -19.53 8.08
C LEU A 361 5.65 -20.55 7.81
N ALA A 362 5.42 -21.44 6.83
CA ALA A 362 6.41 -22.45 6.48
C ALA A 362 7.71 -21.81 5.98
N ARG A 363 7.58 -20.75 5.18
CA ARG A 363 8.76 -20.04 4.64
C ARG A 363 9.52 -19.30 5.72
N LEU A 364 8.82 -18.59 6.60
CA LEU A 364 9.46 -17.91 7.74
C LEU A 364 10.20 -18.91 8.63
N GLY A 365 9.64 -20.10 8.81
CA GLY A 365 10.26 -21.16 9.62
C GLY A 365 11.53 -21.75 9.04
N ARG A 366 11.85 -21.47 7.76
CA ARG A 366 13.08 -21.94 7.14
C ARG A 366 14.27 -21.00 7.36
N LEU A 367 14.03 -19.81 7.88
CA LEU A 367 15.13 -18.84 8.10
C LEU A 367 16.10 -19.34 9.18
N ASP A 368 17.37 -19.09 8.96
CA ASP A 368 18.41 -19.37 9.96
C ASP A 368 18.43 -18.31 11.06
N HIS A 369 17.99 -17.08 10.72
CA HIS A 369 18.05 -15.95 11.66
C HIS A 369 16.92 -14.99 11.36
N LEU A 370 16.04 -14.80 12.33
CA LEU A 370 14.90 -13.87 12.22
C LEU A 370 14.92 -12.91 13.41
N VAL A 371 15.07 -11.62 13.12
CA VAL A 371 14.99 -10.56 14.13
C VAL A 371 13.70 -9.80 13.91
N VAL A 372 12.89 -9.63 14.95
CA VAL A 372 11.66 -8.86 14.89
C VAL A 372 11.74 -7.71 15.90
N GLN A 373 11.55 -6.50 15.40
CA GLN A 373 11.53 -5.27 16.18
C GLN A 373 10.10 -4.75 16.15
N ASP A 374 9.42 -4.80 17.28
CA ASP A 374 8.00 -4.48 17.32
C ASP A 374 7.59 -4.00 18.70
N ILE A 375 6.39 -3.46 18.80
CA ILE A 375 5.86 -2.99 20.08
C ILE A 375 5.17 -4.12 20.86
N MET A 376 4.83 -5.22 20.18
CA MET A 376 4.09 -6.34 20.79
C MET A 376 4.66 -7.67 20.32
N LEU A 377 4.39 -8.72 21.08
CA LEU A 377 4.81 -10.08 20.72
C LEU A 377 3.80 -10.66 19.71
N THR A 378 3.95 -10.23 18.45
CA THR A 378 3.09 -10.65 17.36
C THR A 378 3.35 -12.11 16.99
N ARG A 379 2.51 -12.68 16.13
CA ARG A 379 2.72 -14.05 15.65
C ARG A 379 4.07 -14.18 14.93
N THR A 380 4.46 -13.15 14.18
CA THR A 380 5.79 -13.13 13.55
C THR A 380 6.89 -13.10 14.61
N ALA A 381 6.74 -12.25 15.63
CA ALA A 381 7.73 -12.15 16.71
C ALA A 381 7.88 -13.47 17.47
N GLN A 382 6.80 -14.23 17.59
CA GLN A 382 6.85 -15.54 18.26
C GLN A 382 7.72 -16.54 17.51
N LEU A 383 7.97 -16.33 16.22
CA LEU A 383 8.85 -17.18 15.41
C LEU A 383 10.31 -16.72 15.46
N ALA A 384 10.58 -15.54 15.97
CA ALA A 384 11.90 -14.89 15.86
C ALA A 384 12.97 -15.57 16.74
N ASP A 385 14.21 -15.37 16.36
CA ASP A 385 15.39 -15.71 17.19
C ASP A 385 15.70 -14.60 18.18
N VAL A 386 15.43 -13.34 17.78
CA VAL A 386 15.61 -12.17 18.66
C VAL A 386 14.40 -11.25 18.48
N VAL A 387 13.84 -10.79 19.61
CA VAL A 387 12.73 -9.82 19.61
C VAL A 387 13.19 -8.56 20.34
N LEU A 388 13.05 -7.42 19.67
CA LEU A 388 13.53 -6.12 20.18
C LEU A 388 12.33 -5.21 20.46
N PRO A 389 12.06 -4.86 21.72
CA PRO A 389 10.95 -3.95 22.07
C PRO A 389 11.18 -2.54 21.53
N ALA A 390 10.23 -2.05 20.76
CA ALA A 390 10.33 -0.76 20.08
C ALA A 390 9.30 0.25 20.58
N THR A 391 9.49 1.52 20.21
CA THR A 391 8.54 2.59 20.50
C THR A 391 7.46 2.63 19.42
N ALA A 392 6.30 3.18 19.79
CA ALA A 392 5.20 3.38 18.81
C ALA A 392 5.47 4.68 18.04
N ALA A 393 5.67 4.55 16.74
CA ALA A 393 6.17 5.63 15.90
C ALA A 393 5.21 6.81 15.75
N TRP A 394 3.93 6.60 16.06
CA TRP A 394 2.93 7.66 15.87
C TRP A 394 2.67 8.51 17.11
N CYS A 395 3.26 8.19 18.25
CA CYS A 395 3.01 8.96 19.48
C CYS A 395 4.17 8.97 20.46
N GLU A 396 5.13 8.07 20.35
CA GLU A 396 6.22 7.93 21.32
C GLU A 396 7.56 8.42 20.78
N THR A 397 7.58 8.94 19.56
CA THR A 397 8.81 9.41 18.92
C THR A 397 8.52 10.67 18.09
N GLU A 398 9.57 11.28 17.56
CA GLU A 398 9.51 12.44 16.68
C GLU A 398 9.78 12.00 15.25
N GLY A 399 9.24 12.74 14.29
CA GLY A 399 9.55 12.48 12.89
C GLY A 399 8.57 13.14 11.95
N THR A 400 8.44 12.53 10.77
CA THR A 400 7.49 12.95 9.73
C THR A 400 6.80 11.73 9.14
N VAL A 401 5.64 11.97 8.52
CA VAL A 401 4.94 10.97 7.70
C VAL A 401 4.46 11.65 6.43
N THR A 402 4.23 10.86 5.37
CA THR A 402 3.73 11.38 4.09
C THR A 402 2.42 10.66 3.75
N ASN A 403 1.35 11.44 3.60
CA ASN A 403 0.04 10.88 3.31
C ASN A 403 -0.19 10.66 1.80
N SER A 404 -1.39 10.18 1.43
CA SER A 404 -1.73 9.85 0.04
C SER A 404 -1.66 11.03 -0.92
N GLU A 405 -1.85 12.26 -0.44
CA GLU A 405 -1.73 13.45 -1.29
C GLU A 405 -0.30 13.98 -1.38
N ARG A 406 0.69 13.18 -0.98
CA ARG A 406 2.12 13.54 -0.98
C ARG A 406 2.47 14.61 0.05
N ARG A 407 1.63 14.84 1.06
CA ARG A 407 1.86 15.85 2.09
C ARG A 407 2.72 15.26 3.19
N VAL A 408 3.90 15.85 3.40
CA VAL A 408 4.80 15.53 4.50
C VAL A 408 4.37 16.35 5.71
N GLN A 409 4.12 15.67 6.83
CA GLN A 409 3.66 16.32 8.07
C GLN A 409 4.49 15.84 9.25
N ARG A 410 4.63 16.72 10.25
CA ARG A 410 5.35 16.37 11.48
C ARG A 410 4.57 15.38 12.32
N VAL A 411 5.30 14.43 12.91
CA VAL A 411 4.83 13.53 13.98
C VAL A 411 5.51 13.98 15.26
N ARG A 412 4.72 14.29 16.29
CA ARG A 412 5.23 14.81 17.56
C ARG A 412 5.09 13.76 18.65
N LYS A 413 6.13 13.62 19.45
CA LYS A 413 6.07 12.77 20.62
C LYS A 413 5.00 13.31 21.58
N ALA A 414 4.04 12.50 21.92
CA ALA A 414 2.91 12.88 22.76
C ALA A 414 2.95 12.19 24.12
N VAL A 415 3.53 10.99 24.19
CA VAL A 415 3.61 10.23 25.43
C VAL A 415 5.00 9.58 25.52
N GLU A 416 5.41 9.26 26.76
CA GLU A 416 6.66 8.52 26.97
C GLU A 416 6.43 7.04 26.63
N PRO A 417 7.40 6.40 25.97
CA PRO A 417 7.28 4.95 25.74
C PRO A 417 7.36 4.18 27.06
N PRO A 418 6.87 2.94 27.08
CA PRO A 418 7.05 2.10 28.25
C PRO A 418 8.54 1.94 28.57
N ALA A 419 8.87 1.93 29.87
CA ALA A 419 10.24 1.72 30.30
C ALA A 419 10.77 0.39 29.73
N GLY A 420 11.94 0.43 29.10
CA GLY A 420 12.53 -0.75 28.48
C GLY A 420 12.40 -0.79 26.97
N ALA A 421 11.42 -0.09 26.38
CA ALA A 421 11.33 0.02 24.91
C ALA A 421 12.35 1.05 24.41
N ARG A 422 12.85 0.84 23.18
CA ARG A 422 13.85 1.72 22.58
C ARG A 422 13.38 2.22 21.21
N ASP A 423 13.82 3.41 20.87
CA ASP A 423 13.48 4.06 19.60
C ASP A 423 14.02 3.25 18.41
N ASP A 424 13.22 3.16 17.33
CA ASP A 424 13.57 2.40 16.13
C ASP A 424 14.88 2.86 15.52
N VAL A 425 15.10 4.18 15.40
CA VAL A 425 16.33 4.72 14.78
C VAL A 425 17.53 4.36 15.64
N ALA A 426 17.39 4.47 16.97
CA ALA A 426 18.47 4.12 17.88
C ALA A 426 18.86 2.65 17.75
N LEU A 427 17.88 1.76 17.62
CA LEU A 427 18.15 0.33 17.45
C LEU A 427 18.87 0.03 16.15
N LEU A 428 18.44 0.64 15.05
CA LEU A 428 19.08 0.46 13.74
C LEU A 428 20.53 0.97 13.78
N CYS A 429 20.75 2.14 14.38
CA CYS A 429 22.10 2.72 14.48
C CYS A 429 23.03 1.86 15.33
N GLU A 430 22.53 1.35 16.48
CA GLU A 430 23.33 0.48 17.34
C GLU A 430 23.69 -0.83 16.62
N LEU A 431 22.71 -1.41 15.92
CA LEU A 431 22.96 -2.65 15.18
C LEU A 431 24.00 -2.44 14.07
N ALA A 432 23.90 -1.32 13.34
CA ALA A 432 24.88 -0.98 12.31
C ALA A 432 26.28 -0.82 12.89
N ALA A 433 26.40 -0.15 14.03
CA ALA A 433 27.70 0.02 14.71
C ALA A 433 28.30 -1.33 15.13
N ARG A 434 27.46 -2.23 15.65
CA ARG A 434 27.90 -3.59 16.02
C ARG A 434 28.37 -4.40 14.79
N LEU A 435 27.84 -4.08 13.61
CA LEU A 435 28.25 -4.71 12.36
C LEU A 435 29.49 -4.02 11.76
N GLY A 436 30.04 -3.00 12.43
CA GLY A 436 31.23 -2.31 12.00
C GLY A 436 31.00 -1.18 11.01
N ARG A 437 29.74 -0.73 10.85
CA ARG A 437 29.41 0.32 9.89
C ARG A 437 28.45 1.34 10.50
N PRO A 438 28.95 2.23 11.39
CA PRO A 438 28.09 3.29 11.93
C PRO A 438 27.46 4.13 10.82
N LEU A 439 26.19 4.53 11.01
CA LEU A 439 25.46 5.24 9.96
C LEU A 439 25.53 6.75 10.09
N PHE A 440 25.69 7.28 11.30
CA PHE A 440 25.66 8.71 11.59
C PHE A 440 26.80 9.12 12.54
N GLY A 441 27.95 8.51 12.41
CA GLY A 441 29.05 8.72 13.34
C GLY A 441 28.84 7.96 14.63
N ASP A 442 29.33 8.51 15.74
CA ASP A 442 29.33 7.79 17.02
C ASP A 442 28.05 7.97 17.84
N ASP A 443 27.28 9.01 17.55
CA ASP A 443 26.06 9.31 18.31
C ASP A 443 24.79 8.93 17.54
N THR A 444 23.74 8.55 18.25
CA THR A 444 22.43 8.36 17.65
C THR A 444 21.89 9.73 17.22
N PRO A 445 21.50 9.89 15.95
CA PRO A 445 21.00 11.18 15.49
C PRO A 445 19.60 11.47 16.04
N SER A 446 19.26 12.75 16.15
CA SER A 446 17.89 13.16 16.38
C SER A 446 17.06 12.93 15.11
N ALA A 447 15.75 12.91 15.25
CA ALA A 447 14.87 12.81 14.07
C ALA A 447 15.15 13.94 13.07
N GLU A 448 15.36 15.16 13.56
CA GLU A 448 15.65 16.29 12.69
C GLU A 448 16.98 16.12 11.93
N GLN A 449 17.99 15.60 12.60
CA GLN A 449 19.27 15.31 11.93
C GLN A 449 19.11 14.27 10.83
N VAL A 450 18.32 13.23 11.07
CA VAL A 450 18.02 12.24 10.03
C VAL A 450 17.29 12.90 8.85
N TRP A 451 16.30 13.72 9.17
CA TRP A 451 15.52 14.41 8.14
C TRP A 451 16.38 15.36 7.31
N ASP A 452 17.29 16.09 7.96
CA ASP A 452 18.19 17.00 7.25
C ASP A 452 19.16 16.23 6.33
N GLU A 453 19.60 15.03 6.74
CA GLU A 453 20.41 14.21 5.84
C GLU A 453 19.56 13.73 4.64
N LEU A 454 18.30 13.33 4.88
CA LEU A 454 17.39 12.99 3.79
C LEU A 454 17.27 14.15 2.80
N ARG A 455 17.06 15.36 3.29
CA ARG A 455 16.93 16.54 2.43
C ARG A 455 18.16 16.74 1.54
N ALA A 456 19.33 16.39 2.06
CA ALA A 456 20.58 16.53 1.31
C ALA A 456 20.70 15.52 0.16
N VAL A 457 20.04 14.36 0.26
CA VAL A 457 20.11 13.31 -0.78
C VAL A 457 18.85 13.24 -1.65
N SER A 458 17.78 13.93 -1.26
CA SER A 458 16.50 13.87 -1.95
C SER A 458 16.09 15.24 -2.47
N PRO A 459 16.30 15.53 -3.75
CA PRO A 459 15.93 16.85 -4.29
C PRO A 459 14.48 17.23 -4.05
N MET A 460 13.55 16.28 -4.13
CA MET A 460 12.13 16.60 -3.98
C MET A 460 11.72 16.93 -2.55
N HIS A 461 12.61 16.71 -1.57
CA HIS A 461 12.37 17.07 -0.17
C HIS A 461 13.28 18.22 0.31
N ALA A 462 14.13 18.75 -0.56
CA ALA A 462 15.21 19.67 -0.15
C ALA A 462 14.69 20.91 0.59
N GLY A 463 13.51 21.41 0.23
CA GLY A 463 12.95 22.63 0.83
C GLY A 463 12.12 22.41 2.09
N MET A 464 12.07 21.19 2.62
CA MET A 464 11.14 20.84 3.71
C MET A 464 11.83 20.75 5.07
N SER A 465 12.40 21.86 5.58
CA SER A 465 12.92 21.86 6.95
C SER A 465 11.78 21.57 7.95
N TYR A 466 12.11 21.03 9.13
CA TYR A 466 11.13 20.84 10.20
C TYR A 466 10.40 22.14 10.52
N GLU A 467 11.17 23.25 10.61
CA GLU A 467 10.57 24.55 10.87
C GLU A 467 9.50 24.90 9.83
N ARG A 468 9.83 24.72 8.55
CA ARG A 468 8.91 25.07 7.47
C ARG A 468 7.69 24.13 7.45
N LEU A 469 7.90 22.85 7.71
CA LEU A 469 6.78 21.90 7.82
C LEU A 469 5.79 22.31 8.91
N GLU A 470 6.31 22.79 10.04
CA GLU A 470 5.45 23.23 11.14
C GLU A 470 4.73 24.55 10.81
N GLN A 471 5.43 25.50 10.22
CA GLN A 471 4.85 26.79 9.85
C GLN A 471 3.69 26.63 8.87
N LEU A 472 3.81 25.69 7.92
CA LEU A 472 2.83 25.51 6.86
C LEU A 472 1.82 24.38 7.15
N GLY A 473 2.00 23.64 8.23
CA GLY A 473 1.11 22.51 8.54
C GLY A 473 1.27 21.31 7.62
N GLY A 474 2.46 21.23 7.00
CA GLY A 474 2.79 20.19 6.04
C GLY A 474 3.02 20.74 4.65
N ILE A 475 3.83 20.04 3.87
CA ILE A 475 4.19 20.44 2.50
C ILE A 475 4.08 19.22 1.59
N GLN A 476 3.45 19.39 0.43
CA GLN A 476 3.40 18.32 -0.58
C GLN A 476 4.73 18.31 -1.36
N TRP A 477 5.28 17.11 -1.58
CA TRP A 477 6.42 17.03 -2.50
C TRP A 477 5.93 17.12 -3.96
N PRO A 478 6.74 17.63 -4.88
CA PRO A 478 8.11 18.09 -4.72
C PRO A 478 8.18 19.50 -4.09
N CYS A 479 9.26 19.73 -3.35
CA CYS A 479 9.55 21.06 -2.79
C CYS A 479 11.07 21.21 -2.83
N TYR A 480 11.55 21.90 -3.85
CA TYR A 480 12.96 21.89 -4.21
C TYR A 480 13.80 22.89 -3.42
N ASP A 481 13.19 23.92 -2.83
CA ASP A 481 13.91 24.93 -2.09
C ASP A 481 13.05 25.52 -0.96
N GLU A 482 13.66 26.29 -0.08
CA GLU A 482 13.01 26.82 1.12
C GLU A 482 12.20 28.10 0.87
N HIS A 483 12.10 28.56 -0.38
CA HIS A 483 11.51 29.86 -0.69
C HIS A 483 10.24 29.76 -1.54
N SER A 484 9.95 28.60 -2.10
CA SER A 484 8.83 28.42 -3.02
C SER A 484 8.05 27.17 -2.70
N LEU A 485 6.86 27.07 -3.27
CA LEU A 485 6.03 25.87 -3.24
C LEU A 485 5.60 25.54 -4.67
N GLU A 486 5.62 24.28 -4.99
CA GLU A 486 5.08 23.81 -6.26
C GLU A 486 3.55 23.76 -6.20
N PRO A 487 2.86 23.74 -7.34
CA PRO A 487 1.41 23.55 -7.34
C PRO A 487 0.98 22.30 -6.59
N SER A 488 -0.24 22.29 -6.08
CA SER A 488 -0.77 21.15 -5.33
C SER A 488 -0.91 19.90 -6.18
N PHE A 489 -0.96 20.05 -7.52
CA PHE A 489 -1.09 18.94 -8.45
C PHE A 489 0.21 18.68 -9.19
N LEU A 490 0.42 17.42 -9.57
CA LEU A 490 1.59 17.02 -10.35
C LEU A 490 1.32 17.09 -11.85
N HIS A 491 2.39 17.11 -12.63
CA HIS A 491 2.38 16.89 -14.08
C HIS A 491 1.75 18.04 -14.87
N GLY A 492 1.79 19.27 -14.31
CA GLY A 492 1.31 20.46 -15.03
C GLY A 492 1.98 20.66 -16.37
N ARG A 493 3.20 20.14 -16.55
CA ARG A 493 3.92 20.21 -17.82
C ARG A 493 3.13 19.63 -19.00
N LEU A 494 2.22 18.68 -18.74
CA LEU A 494 1.41 18.06 -19.80
C LEU A 494 0.47 19.06 -20.47
N TRP A 495 0.21 20.21 -19.82
CA TRP A 495 -0.64 21.26 -20.36
C TRP A 495 0.14 22.43 -20.92
N ALA A 496 1.48 22.35 -20.97
CA ALA A 496 2.31 23.37 -21.61
C ALA A 496 2.02 23.41 -23.11
N ASP A 497 2.40 24.52 -23.75
CA ASP A 497 2.23 24.63 -25.21
C ASP A 497 2.94 23.52 -25.97
N ASP A 498 4.15 23.19 -25.52
CA ASP A 498 4.86 22.00 -26.03
C ASP A 498 5.37 21.19 -24.82
N PRO A 499 4.60 20.19 -24.40
CA PRO A 499 5.01 19.36 -23.25
C PRO A 499 6.35 18.62 -23.47
N THR A 500 6.73 18.36 -24.71
CA THR A 500 7.95 17.59 -25.01
C THR A 500 9.23 18.37 -24.72
N GLU A 501 9.14 19.70 -24.63
CA GLU A 501 10.29 20.52 -24.22
C GLU A 501 10.65 20.33 -22.75
N VAL A 502 9.71 19.81 -21.95
CA VAL A 502 9.87 19.70 -20.49
C VAL A 502 10.03 18.26 -20.05
N GLY A 503 9.56 17.30 -20.83
CA GLY A 503 9.67 15.90 -20.49
C GLY A 503 8.97 14.99 -21.49
N PRO A 504 9.00 13.69 -21.28
CA PRO A 504 8.40 12.75 -22.24
C PRO A 504 6.88 12.83 -22.26
N ARG A 505 6.30 12.45 -23.38
CA ARG A 505 4.85 12.30 -23.50
C ARG A 505 4.38 11.16 -22.59
N ALA A 506 3.15 11.28 -22.07
CA ALA A 506 2.55 10.24 -21.24
C ALA A 506 2.04 9.11 -22.13
N PRO A 507 2.53 7.88 -21.96
CA PRO A 507 2.10 6.80 -22.85
C PRO A 507 0.78 6.19 -22.41
N PHE A 508 -0.11 5.95 -23.38
CA PHE A 508 -1.21 5.01 -23.20
C PHE A 508 -0.66 3.60 -23.10
N SER A 509 -1.39 2.73 -22.39
CA SER A 509 -1.00 1.33 -22.22
C SER A 509 -2.07 0.43 -22.83
N VAL A 510 -1.64 -0.57 -23.60
CA VAL A 510 -2.55 -1.61 -24.06
C VAL A 510 -2.60 -2.68 -22.97
N VAL A 511 -3.77 -2.86 -22.36
CA VAL A 511 -3.95 -3.84 -21.30
C VAL A 511 -5.16 -4.71 -21.60
N HIS A 512 -5.09 -5.96 -21.19
CA HIS A 512 -6.08 -6.97 -21.53
C HIS A 512 -6.77 -7.50 -20.28
N ASP A 513 -8.07 -7.68 -20.38
CA ASP A 513 -8.86 -8.28 -19.32
C ASP A 513 -8.42 -9.73 -19.11
N GLU A 514 -8.22 -10.11 -17.86
CA GLU A 514 -7.91 -11.48 -17.47
C GLU A 514 -8.81 -11.88 -16.29
N PRO A 515 -9.36 -13.10 -16.30
CA PRO A 515 -10.19 -13.52 -15.18
C PRO A 515 -9.35 -13.72 -13.92
N PRO A 516 -10.00 -13.75 -12.75
CA PRO A 516 -9.28 -14.09 -11.50
C PRO A 516 -8.56 -15.43 -11.63
N VAL A 517 -7.45 -15.57 -10.88
CA VAL A 517 -6.56 -16.73 -10.95
C VAL A 517 -7.32 -18.02 -10.70
N GLU A 518 -8.26 -18.03 -9.75
CA GLU A 518 -9.06 -19.23 -9.47
C GLU A 518 -10.44 -19.11 -10.10
N ALA A 519 -10.76 -20.08 -10.96
CA ALA A 519 -12.09 -20.17 -11.56
C ALA A 519 -13.10 -20.65 -10.52
N LEU A 520 -14.34 -20.18 -10.65
CA LEU A 520 -15.46 -20.76 -9.92
C LEU A 520 -15.77 -22.13 -10.50
N THR A 521 -16.09 -23.10 -9.63
CA THR A 521 -16.43 -24.46 -10.03
C THR A 521 -17.65 -24.91 -9.26
N GLU A 522 -18.18 -26.09 -9.61
CA GLU A 522 -19.29 -26.68 -8.87
C GLU A 522 -18.92 -26.91 -7.40
N GLU A 523 -17.67 -27.30 -7.14
CA GLU A 523 -17.18 -27.51 -5.77
C GLU A 523 -16.95 -26.20 -5.02
N PHE A 524 -16.49 -25.15 -5.72
CA PHE A 524 -16.18 -23.84 -5.14
C PHE A 524 -16.93 -22.77 -5.93
N PRO A 525 -18.25 -22.65 -5.69
CA PRO A 525 -19.10 -21.78 -6.52
C PRO A 525 -19.17 -20.33 -6.06
N LEU A 526 -18.58 -19.98 -4.91
CA LEU A 526 -18.68 -18.64 -4.34
C LEU A 526 -17.35 -17.90 -4.49
N ARG A 527 -17.44 -16.60 -4.78
CA ARG A 527 -16.28 -15.71 -4.83
C ARG A 527 -16.14 -15.02 -3.48
N LEU A 528 -14.99 -15.21 -2.82
CA LEU A 528 -14.67 -14.50 -1.59
C LEU A 528 -13.94 -13.21 -1.95
N THR A 529 -14.43 -12.08 -1.44
CA THR A 529 -13.72 -10.81 -1.50
C THR A 529 -13.42 -10.35 -0.07
N THR A 530 -12.32 -9.63 0.11
CA THR A 530 -11.92 -9.15 1.43
C THR A 530 -11.89 -7.62 1.45
N GLY A 531 -11.89 -7.05 2.64
CA GLY A 531 -11.84 -5.60 2.79
C GLY A 531 -11.88 -5.18 4.24
N ARG A 532 -11.98 -3.87 4.46
CA ARG A 532 -11.97 -3.28 5.80
C ARG A 532 -13.37 -2.90 6.29
N ARG A 533 -13.49 -2.82 7.61
CA ARG A 533 -14.62 -2.20 8.30
C ARG A 533 -14.12 -1.01 9.11
N LEU A 534 -14.99 -0.03 9.32
CA LEU A 534 -14.64 1.23 9.98
C LEU A 534 -14.11 1.03 11.41
N ASP A 535 -14.61 0.03 12.10
CA ASP A 535 -14.31 -0.20 13.51
C ASP A 535 -13.02 -1.02 13.72
N SER A 536 -12.25 -1.28 12.66
CA SER A 536 -11.06 -2.12 12.71
C SER A 536 -10.05 -1.68 11.67
N TYR A 537 -8.82 -2.24 11.73
CA TYR A 537 -7.73 -1.74 10.89
C TYR A 537 -6.73 -2.87 10.60
N ASN A 538 -6.68 -3.32 9.36
CA ASN A 538 -5.75 -4.38 8.89
C ASN A 538 -5.79 -5.59 9.83
N THR A 539 -4.60 -6.09 10.25
CA THR A 539 -4.48 -7.12 11.27
C THR A 539 -4.15 -6.54 12.65
N GLY A 540 -4.23 -5.22 12.80
CA GLY A 540 -3.72 -4.49 13.96
C GLY A 540 -4.64 -4.40 15.16
N VAL A 541 -5.74 -5.14 15.15
CA VAL A 541 -6.65 -5.16 16.30
C VAL A 541 -6.06 -5.95 17.46
N GLN A 542 -4.94 -6.60 17.25
CA GLN A 542 -4.22 -7.36 18.28
C GLN A 542 -3.92 -6.54 19.53
N SER A 543 -3.72 -5.22 19.35
CA SER A 543 -3.45 -4.38 20.54
C SER A 543 -4.54 -4.48 21.59
N GLY A 544 -5.78 -4.79 21.17
CA GLY A 544 -6.88 -5.13 22.08
C GLY A 544 -7.25 -4.07 23.11
N ALA A 545 -6.42 -3.03 23.23
CA ALA A 545 -6.67 -1.95 24.18
C ALA A 545 -7.88 -1.13 23.74
N PHE A 546 -8.15 -1.12 22.45
CA PHE A 546 -9.30 -0.40 21.92
C PHE A 546 -10.52 -1.31 21.98
N ALA A 547 -11.32 -1.13 23.00
CA ALA A 547 -12.57 -1.89 23.16
C ALA A 547 -13.75 -0.98 22.83
N SER A 548 -14.29 -1.14 21.65
CA SER A 548 -15.50 -0.44 21.25
C SER A 548 -16.70 -1.35 21.47
N PRO A 549 -17.78 -0.87 22.11
CA PRO A 549 -18.99 -1.68 22.19
C PRO A 549 -19.64 -1.93 20.83
N LEU A 550 -19.23 -1.15 19.82
CA LEU A 550 -19.72 -1.33 18.45
C LEU A 550 -18.86 -2.30 17.64
N ARG A 551 -17.75 -2.77 18.20
CA ARG A 551 -16.82 -3.67 17.53
C ARG A 551 -17.52 -4.99 17.21
N ARG A 552 -17.62 -5.30 15.94
CA ARG A 552 -18.10 -6.59 15.48
C ARG A 552 -16.92 -7.54 15.36
N ARG A 553 -17.14 -8.78 15.74
CA ARG A 553 -16.15 -9.84 15.49
C ARG A 553 -16.18 -10.23 14.02
N GLU A 554 -15.28 -11.10 13.62
CA GLU A 554 -15.26 -11.60 12.25
C GLU A 554 -16.51 -12.40 11.94
N THR A 555 -16.99 -12.25 10.71
CA THR A 555 -18.13 -12.97 10.17
C THR A 555 -17.83 -13.35 8.73
N ILE A 556 -18.53 -14.37 8.24
CA ILE A 556 -18.67 -14.55 6.79
C ILE A 556 -19.96 -13.83 6.39
N ASP A 557 -19.81 -12.76 5.62
CA ASP A 557 -20.96 -11.98 5.17
C ASP A 557 -21.47 -12.59 3.87
N VAL A 558 -22.78 -12.87 3.83
CA VAL A 558 -23.45 -13.61 2.75
C VAL A 558 -24.67 -12.79 2.30
N GLY A 559 -24.89 -12.71 1.00
CA GLY A 559 -26.07 -12.02 0.49
C GLY A 559 -27.36 -12.77 0.80
N PRO A 560 -28.50 -12.06 0.82
CA PRO A 560 -29.79 -12.73 1.12
C PRO A 560 -30.13 -13.88 0.19
N ALA A 561 -29.82 -13.78 -1.11
CA ALA A 561 -30.13 -14.85 -2.06
C ALA A 561 -29.33 -16.13 -1.74
N ASP A 562 -28.05 -15.98 -1.43
CA ASP A 562 -27.20 -17.14 -1.07
C ASP A 562 -27.63 -17.69 0.30
N ALA A 563 -27.99 -16.84 1.25
CA ALA A 563 -28.44 -17.30 2.56
C ALA A 563 -29.69 -18.18 2.42
N ARG A 564 -30.64 -17.78 1.56
CA ARG A 564 -31.84 -18.58 1.30
C ARG A 564 -31.47 -19.89 0.58
N ARG A 565 -30.65 -19.81 -0.45
CA ARG A 565 -30.28 -20.97 -1.27
C ARG A 565 -29.54 -22.01 -0.45
N LEU A 566 -28.70 -21.58 0.48
CA LEU A 566 -27.86 -22.46 1.31
C LEU A 566 -28.50 -22.75 2.68
N ASP A 567 -29.71 -22.23 2.93
CA ASP A 567 -30.44 -22.40 4.18
C ASP A 567 -29.62 -21.96 5.40
N LEU A 568 -29.05 -20.74 5.32
CA LEU A 568 -28.20 -20.18 6.37
C LEU A 568 -28.97 -19.14 7.17
N ALA A 569 -28.80 -19.19 8.49
CA ALA A 569 -29.42 -18.24 9.41
C ALA A 569 -28.37 -17.24 9.93
N GLU A 570 -28.82 -16.03 10.24
CA GLU A 570 -27.99 -15.00 10.88
C GLU A 570 -27.36 -15.56 12.15
N GLY A 571 -26.04 -15.44 12.29
CA GLY A 571 -25.31 -15.90 13.47
C GLY A 571 -24.94 -17.38 13.50
N GLU A 572 -25.46 -18.16 12.55
CA GLU A 572 -25.11 -19.57 12.44
C GLU A 572 -23.61 -19.73 12.13
N VAL A 573 -22.91 -20.60 12.84
CA VAL A 573 -21.50 -20.87 12.58
C VAL A 573 -21.39 -21.87 11.43
N VAL A 574 -20.68 -21.49 10.39
CA VAL A 574 -20.48 -22.32 9.20
C VAL A 574 -18.99 -22.53 8.95
N ARG A 575 -18.69 -23.61 8.23
CA ARG A 575 -17.32 -23.88 7.78
C ARG A 575 -17.12 -23.29 6.39
N VAL A 576 -16.21 -22.34 6.27
CA VAL A 576 -15.85 -21.68 5.02
C VAL A 576 -14.60 -22.37 4.49
N VAL A 577 -14.66 -22.86 3.26
CA VAL A 577 -13.61 -23.73 2.70
C VAL A 577 -13.10 -23.15 1.39
N SER A 578 -11.79 -23.11 1.23
CA SER A 578 -11.14 -22.87 -0.06
C SER A 578 -10.25 -24.05 -0.42
N ARG A 579 -9.59 -23.97 -1.57
CA ARG A 579 -8.66 -25.04 -1.98
C ARG A 579 -7.47 -25.21 -1.04
N ARG A 580 -7.20 -24.19 -0.19
CA ARG A 580 -6.01 -24.17 0.70
C ARG A 580 -6.34 -24.52 2.14
N GLY A 581 -7.56 -24.23 2.59
CA GLY A 581 -7.87 -24.45 3.99
C GLY A 581 -9.32 -24.14 4.33
N ALA A 582 -9.59 -24.06 5.61
CA ALA A 582 -10.94 -23.81 6.10
C ALA A 582 -10.90 -23.02 7.40
N VAL A 583 -11.94 -22.23 7.61
CA VAL A 583 -12.17 -21.52 8.88
C VAL A 583 -13.63 -21.70 9.27
N GLU A 584 -13.94 -21.53 10.56
CA GLU A 584 -15.32 -21.47 11.03
C GLU A 584 -15.67 -20.02 11.37
N ALA A 585 -16.81 -19.55 10.86
CA ALA A 585 -17.21 -18.16 11.07
C ALA A 585 -18.73 -18.07 11.19
N PRO A 586 -19.24 -17.16 12.02
CA PRO A 586 -20.68 -16.93 12.07
C PRO A 586 -21.13 -16.15 10.82
N VAL A 587 -22.30 -16.53 10.35
CA VAL A 587 -22.94 -15.88 9.18
C VAL A 587 -23.49 -14.51 9.58
N ARG A 588 -23.25 -13.51 8.72
CA ARG A 588 -23.95 -12.23 8.75
C ARG A 588 -24.60 -12.05 7.39
N ILE A 589 -25.90 -11.75 7.37
CA ILE A 589 -26.60 -11.53 6.11
C ILE A 589 -26.46 -10.05 5.74
N ASP A 590 -25.88 -9.79 4.58
CA ASP A 590 -25.56 -8.43 4.12
C ASP A 590 -26.26 -8.16 2.80
N THR A 591 -27.20 -7.21 2.83
CA THR A 591 -27.97 -6.83 1.64
C THR A 591 -27.14 -6.14 0.56
N GLY A 592 -25.92 -5.75 0.88
CA GLY A 592 -24.98 -5.16 -0.10
C GLY A 592 -24.25 -6.20 -0.94
N LEU A 593 -24.49 -7.49 -0.68
CA LEU A 593 -23.84 -8.58 -1.43
C LEU A 593 -24.84 -9.24 -2.37
N ARG A 594 -24.42 -9.39 -3.63
CA ARG A 594 -25.23 -10.10 -4.62
C ARG A 594 -24.95 -11.60 -4.53
N GLU A 595 -25.78 -12.36 -5.23
CA GLU A 595 -25.64 -13.81 -5.30
C GLU A 595 -24.25 -14.19 -5.83
N GLY A 596 -23.61 -15.16 -5.17
CA GLY A 596 -22.31 -15.67 -5.55
C GLY A 596 -21.13 -14.97 -4.92
N LEU A 597 -21.35 -13.85 -4.21
CA LEU A 597 -20.28 -13.05 -3.61
C LEU A 597 -20.36 -13.08 -2.09
N VAL A 598 -19.27 -13.43 -1.42
CA VAL A 598 -19.20 -13.43 0.04
C VAL A 598 -18.00 -12.56 0.47
N PHE A 599 -18.02 -12.12 1.74
CA PHE A 599 -17.04 -11.14 2.22
C PHE A 599 -16.56 -11.48 3.62
N MET A 600 -15.27 -11.30 3.85
CA MET A 600 -14.64 -11.39 5.17
C MET A 600 -13.61 -10.30 5.31
N THR A 601 -13.15 -10.06 6.54
CA THR A 601 -12.09 -9.06 6.78
C THR A 601 -10.80 -9.74 7.22
N PRO A 602 -9.65 -9.06 7.12
CA PRO A 602 -8.40 -9.57 7.70
C PRO A 602 -8.20 -9.11 9.15
N HIS A 603 -9.25 -8.59 9.81
CA HIS A 603 -9.07 -7.82 11.05
C HIS A 603 -8.83 -8.66 12.30
N PHE A 604 -9.22 -9.93 12.30
CA PHE A 604 -9.23 -10.74 13.53
C PHE A 604 -8.50 -12.07 13.34
N PRO A 605 -7.22 -12.05 12.88
CA PRO A 605 -6.55 -13.31 12.50
C PRO A 605 -6.27 -14.24 13.69
N ASP A 606 -6.29 -13.73 14.93
CA ASP A 606 -6.15 -14.60 16.11
C ASP A 606 -7.42 -15.39 16.40
N GLU A 607 -8.56 -14.95 15.86
CA GLU A 607 -9.84 -15.62 16.03
C GLU A 607 -10.21 -16.42 14.77
N ILE A 608 -10.23 -15.74 13.63
CA ILE A 608 -10.59 -16.32 12.34
C ILE A 608 -9.62 -15.72 11.30
N ASP A 609 -8.70 -16.55 10.85
CA ASP A 609 -7.65 -16.10 9.93
C ASP A 609 -8.10 -16.31 8.48
N VAL A 610 -8.59 -15.24 7.86
CA VAL A 610 -9.05 -15.31 6.46
C VAL A 610 -7.92 -15.72 5.50
N ASN A 611 -6.67 -15.48 5.87
CA ASN A 611 -5.54 -15.81 5.01
C ASN A 611 -5.22 -17.32 4.96
N LEU A 612 -5.91 -18.13 5.77
CA LEU A 612 -5.92 -19.59 5.54
C LEU A 612 -6.68 -19.94 4.26
N LEU A 613 -7.52 -19.01 3.76
CA LEU A 613 -8.36 -19.25 2.59
C LEU A 613 -7.82 -18.59 1.31
N THR A 614 -7.05 -17.52 1.44
CA THR A 614 -6.63 -16.70 0.30
C THR A 614 -5.51 -17.35 -0.50
N ILE A 615 -5.35 -16.90 -1.75
CA ILE A 615 -4.33 -17.42 -2.66
C ILE A 615 -3.16 -16.44 -2.75
N GLU A 616 -1.95 -16.98 -2.73
CA GLU A 616 -0.73 -16.27 -3.04
C GLU A 616 -0.60 -16.22 -4.55
N ALA A 617 -0.80 -15.04 -5.14
CA ALA A 617 -0.69 -14.84 -6.59
C ALA A 617 0.16 -13.60 -6.84
N THR A 618 0.95 -13.62 -7.88
CA THR A 618 1.95 -12.58 -8.16
C THR A 618 1.62 -11.82 -9.44
N ASP A 619 1.68 -10.48 -9.36
CA ASP A 619 1.58 -9.61 -10.52
C ASP A 619 2.91 -9.70 -11.30
N PRO A 620 2.88 -10.00 -12.61
CA PRO A 620 4.13 -10.15 -13.36
C PRO A 620 4.86 -8.83 -13.68
N ARG A 621 4.25 -7.66 -13.44
CA ARG A 621 4.89 -6.35 -13.73
C ARG A 621 5.62 -5.74 -12.53
#